data_a982fbdc29b38b34065ab4848716c92d
#
_entry.id   a982fbdc29b38b34065ab4848716c92d
#
_cell.length_a   1.000
_cell.length_b   1.000
_cell.length_c   1.000
_cell.angle_alpha   90.00
_cell.angle_beta   90.00
_cell.angle_gamma   90.00
#
_symmetry.space_group_name_H-M   'P 1'
#
loop_
_entity.id
_entity.type
_entity.pdbx_description
1 polymer ?
#
loop_
_entity_poly.entity_id
_entity_poly.type
_entity_poly.pdbx_seq_one_letter_code
_entity_poly.pdbx_strand_id
1 'polypeptide(L)'
;MAIIQANNVFKSYGDLAVLKGISLNIEAKEIVSIVGASGAGKTTLLQILGTLDRPDQGQVMIDDTDVFALKDKQISTFRNQKIGFIFQFHQLLPEFTAIENVCLPAFIAGKSKKEAEDQAKELLSFLKVDHRLNHKPNELSGGEQQRVAVARSLINNPAVVFADEPSGNLDSKNADDLHQLFFDLRDQFEQTFVIVTHNNQLANMADRKLEIVDGVL
;
A
#
# COMPACT_ATOMS: atom_id res chain seq x y z
N MET A 1 -1.51 -19.02 4.98
CA MET A 1 -2.69 -18.58 5.77
C MET A 1 -3.11 -17.23 5.24
N ALA A 2 -4.37 -17.10 4.83
CA ALA A 2 -4.84 -15.87 4.19
C ALA A 2 -4.75 -14.68 5.15
N ILE A 3 -4.02 -13.63 4.74
CA ILE A 3 -3.89 -12.38 5.49
C ILE A 3 -5.03 -11.42 5.17
N ILE A 4 -5.61 -11.53 3.96
CA ILE A 4 -6.81 -10.79 3.55
C ILE A 4 -7.84 -11.79 3.04
N GLN A 5 -9.09 -11.62 3.47
CA GLN A 5 -10.25 -12.32 2.93
C GLN A 5 -11.34 -11.29 2.65
N ALA A 6 -11.76 -11.18 1.41
CA ALA A 6 -12.90 -10.37 1.01
C ALA A 6 -14.01 -11.30 0.51
N ASN A 7 -15.22 -11.12 1.02
CA ASN A 7 -16.37 -11.96 0.72
C ASN A 7 -17.53 -11.11 0.21
N ASN A 8 -17.93 -11.32 -1.05
CA ASN A 8 -19.09 -10.67 -1.69
C ASN A 8 -19.09 -9.16 -1.51
N VAL A 9 -17.98 -8.50 -1.85
CA VAL A 9 -17.82 -7.05 -1.71
C VAL A 9 -18.53 -6.32 -2.83
N PHE A 10 -19.52 -5.49 -2.50
CA PHE A 10 -20.26 -4.62 -3.40
C PHE A 10 -19.96 -3.17 -3.10
N LYS A 11 -19.90 -2.33 -4.15
CA LYS A 11 -19.78 -0.88 -4.01
C LYS A 11 -20.42 -0.17 -5.19
N SER A 12 -21.21 0.87 -4.87
CA SER A 12 -21.85 1.75 -5.84
C SER A 12 -21.60 3.22 -5.48
N TYR A 13 -21.58 4.09 -6.46
CA TYR A 13 -21.58 5.54 -6.30
C TYR A 13 -22.78 6.11 -7.05
N GLY A 14 -23.84 6.49 -6.33
CA GLY A 14 -25.14 6.78 -6.91
C GLY A 14 -25.67 5.54 -7.66
N ASP A 15 -26.04 5.70 -8.92
CA ASP A 15 -26.58 4.62 -9.76
C ASP A 15 -25.47 3.75 -10.41
N LEU A 16 -24.19 4.11 -10.24
CA LEU A 16 -23.07 3.37 -10.84
C LEU A 16 -22.60 2.26 -9.92
N ALA A 17 -22.93 1.00 -10.24
CA ALA A 17 -22.37 -0.16 -9.57
C ALA A 17 -20.92 -0.41 -10.03
N VAL A 18 -19.93 -0.22 -9.14
CA VAL A 18 -18.50 -0.33 -9.43
C VAL A 18 -17.95 -1.70 -9.06
N LEU A 19 -18.29 -2.23 -7.88
CA LEU A 19 -17.93 -3.60 -7.49
C LEU A 19 -19.20 -4.42 -7.34
N LYS A 20 -19.20 -5.63 -7.92
CA LYS A 20 -20.40 -6.46 -8.10
C LYS A 20 -20.23 -7.85 -7.47
N GLY A 21 -19.86 -7.88 -6.17
CA GLY A 21 -19.75 -9.14 -5.43
C GLY A 21 -18.35 -9.76 -5.52
N ILE A 22 -17.29 -8.94 -5.39
CA ILE A 22 -15.91 -9.44 -5.41
C ILE A 22 -15.63 -10.30 -4.19
N SER A 23 -15.09 -11.50 -4.45
CA SER A 23 -14.56 -12.38 -3.41
C SER A 23 -13.13 -12.78 -3.76
N LEU A 24 -12.20 -12.63 -2.79
CA LEU A 24 -10.80 -12.99 -2.96
C LEU A 24 -10.14 -13.31 -1.63
N ASN A 25 -9.06 -14.09 -1.69
CA ASN A 25 -8.15 -14.30 -0.57
C ASN A 25 -6.73 -13.94 -1.00
N ILE A 26 -5.94 -13.38 -0.09
CA ILE A 26 -4.51 -13.08 -0.29
C ILE A 26 -3.74 -13.74 0.84
N GLU A 27 -2.73 -14.52 0.49
CA GLU A 27 -1.89 -15.20 1.46
C GLU A 27 -0.83 -14.26 2.04
N ALA A 28 -0.37 -14.57 3.26
CA ALA A 28 0.75 -13.83 3.85
C ALA A 28 2.02 -14.03 3.00
N LYS A 29 2.84 -12.96 2.88
CA LYS A 29 4.10 -12.95 2.11
C LYS A 29 3.90 -13.09 0.59
N GLU A 30 2.69 -12.83 0.10
CA GLU A 30 2.35 -12.86 -1.32
C GLU A 30 2.42 -11.46 -1.92
N ILE A 31 2.89 -11.34 -3.16
CA ILE A 31 2.71 -10.14 -3.98
C ILE A 31 1.59 -10.43 -4.98
N VAL A 32 0.46 -9.73 -4.81
CA VAL A 32 -0.69 -9.83 -5.70
C VAL A 32 -0.80 -8.58 -6.55
N SER A 33 -0.86 -8.74 -7.86
CA SER A 33 -1.19 -7.65 -8.78
C SER A 33 -2.68 -7.66 -9.13
N ILE A 34 -3.30 -6.48 -9.14
CA ILE A 34 -4.67 -6.26 -9.60
C ILE A 34 -4.62 -5.43 -10.88
N VAL A 35 -5.11 -6.00 -11.96
CA VAL A 35 -5.13 -5.38 -13.28
C VAL A 35 -6.56 -5.24 -13.82
N GLY A 36 -6.74 -4.54 -14.93
CA GLY A 36 -8.03 -4.35 -15.58
C GLY A 36 -8.11 -3.00 -16.29
N ALA A 37 -9.12 -2.78 -17.09
CA ALA A 37 -9.35 -1.53 -17.82
C ALA A 37 -9.51 -0.33 -16.87
N SER A 38 -9.33 0.90 -17.38
CA SER A 38 -9.68 2.11 -16.63
C SER A 38 -11.17 2.08 -16.28
N GLY A 39 -11.51 2.42 -15.02
CA GLY A 39 -12.89 2.36 -14.53
C GLY A 39 -13.39 0.96 -14.12
N ALA A 40 -12.61 -0.11 -14.26
CA ALA A 40 -13.03 -1.47 -13.89
C ALA A 40 -13.27 -1.69 -12.38
N GLY A 41 -12.87 -0.73 -11.51
CA GLY A 41 -13.06 -0.82 -10.06
C GLY A 41 -11.79 -1.12 -9.25
N LYS A 42 -10.60 -1.16 -9.88
CA LYS A 42 -9.33 -1.51 -9.22
C LYS A 42 -9.01 -0.64 -8.00
N THR A 43 -8.97 0.68 -8.19
CA THR A 43 -8.71 1.65 -7.09
C THR A 43 -9.79 1.58 -6.02
N THR A 44 -11.07 1.41 -6.40
CA THR A 44 -12.17 1.23 -5.45
C THR A 44 -11.98 -0.02 -4.60
N LEU A 45 -11.61 -1.15 -5.21
CA LEU A 45 -11.31 -2.38 -4.47
C LEU A 45 -10.13 -2.17 -3.53
N LEU A 46 -9.03 -1.56 -4.01
CA LEU A 46 -7.85 -1.28 -3.19
C LEU A 46 -8.20 -0.38 -1.99
N GLN A 47 -9.02 0.66 -2.19
CA GLN A 47 -9.46 1.56 -1.13
C GLN A 47 -10.31 0.85 -0.08
N ILE A 48 -11.19 -0.07 -0.48
CA ILE A 48 -12.00 -0.86 0.44
C ILE A 48 -11.12 -1.85 1.21
N LEU A 49 -10.27 -2.62 0.54
CA LEU A 49 -9.33 -3.53 1.20
C LEU A 49 -8.41 -2.76 2.16
N GLY A 50 -7.96 -1.57 1.76
CA GLY A 50 -7.14 -0.68 2.59
C GLY A 50 -7.92 0.13 3.64
N THR A 51 -9.21 -0.10 3.81
CA THR A 51 -10.07 0.59 4.79
C THR A 51 -10.20 2.11 4.59
N LEU A 52 -9.89 2.62 3.40
CA LEU A 52 -10.06 4.04 3.05
C LEU A 52 -11.49 4.37 2.62
N ASP A 53 -12.22 3.38 2.08
CA ASP A 53 -13.65 3.45 1.80
C ASP A 53 -14.36 2.23 2.41
N ARG A 54 -15.68 2.29 2.56
CA ARG A 54 -16.49 1.19 3.07
C ARG A 54 -17.26 0.52 1.94
N PRO A 55 -17.37 -0.81 1.93
CA PRO A 55 -18.27 -1.50 1.02
C PRO A 55 -19.73 -1.20 1.37
N ASP A 56 -20.61 -1.29 0.38
CA ASP A 56 -22.08 -1.23 0.62
C ASP A 56 -22.57 -2.56 1.19
N GLN A 57 -21.98 -3.67 0.75
CA GLN A 57 -22.25 -5.02 1.24
C GLN A 57 -20.97 -5.87 1.18
N GLY A 58 -20.98 -6.97 1.92
CA GLY A 58 -19.87 -7.90 2.00
C GLY A 58 -19.04 -7.72 3.26
N GLN A 59 -17.96 -8.49 3.34
CA GLN A 59 -17.07 -8.53 4.51
C GLN A 59 -15.63 -8.48 4.06
N VAL A 60 -14.79 -7.79 4.84
CA VAL A 60 -13.33 -7.80 4.65
C VAL A 60 -12.66 -8.13 5.97
N MET A 61 -11.91 -9.23 5.97
CA MET A 61 -11.06 -9.66 7.07
C MET A 61 -9.61 -9.34 6.73
N ILE A 62 -8.88 -8.74 7.65
CA ILE A 62 -7.42 -8.52 7.56
C ILE A 62 -6.79 -8.95 8.87
N ASP A 63 -5.78 -9.82 8.82
CA ASP A 63 -5.10 -10.34 10.02
C ASP A 63 -6.14 -10.83 11.05
N ASP A 64 -7.05 -11.70 10.61
CA ASP A 64 -8.16 -12.29 11.37
C ASP A 64 -9.15 -11.28 11.99
N THR A 65 -9.11 -10.02 11.57
CA THR A 65 -9.99 -8.96 12.07
C THR A 65 -11.01 -8.54 11.00
N ASP A 66 -12.31 -8.57 11.31
CA ASP A 66 -13.35 -7.94 10.49
C ASP A 66 -13.23 -6.42 10.63
N VAL A 67 -12.61 -5.80 9.61
CA VAL A 67 -12.22 -4.38 9.70
C VAL A 67 -13.41 -3.43 9.70
N PHE A 68 -14.54 -3.82 9.08
CA PHE A 68 -15.72 -2.97 9.02
C PHE A 68 -16.69 -3.17 10.18
N ALA A 69 -16.48 -4.19 11.01
CA ALA A 69 -17.13 -4.32 12.32
C ALA A 69 -16.52 -3.40 13.40
N LEU A 70 -15.32 -2.83 13.13
CA LEU A 70 -14.64 -1.92 14.03
C LEU A 70 -15.31 -0.53 14.05
N LYS A 71 -15.29 0.14 15.22
CA LYS A 71 -15.68 1.55 15.35
C LYS A 71 -14.64 2.47 14.71
N ASP A 72 -15.01 3.69 14.33
CA ASP A 72 -14.14 4.61 13.58
C ASP A 72 -12.75 4.85 14.22
N LYS A 73 -12.68 4.97 15.54
CA LYS A 73 -11.40 5.10 16.24
C LYS A 73 -10.55 3.83 16.15
N GLN A 74 -11.20 2.67 16.24
CA GLN A 74 -10.51 1.38 16.18
C GLN A 74 -9.99 1.09 14.76
N ILE A 75 -10.80 1.36 13.71
CA ILE A 75 -10.37 1.18 12.32
C ILE A 75 -9.23 2.13 11.95
N SER A 76 -9.21 3.36 12.50
CA SER A 76 -8.09 4.29 12.31
C SER A 76 -6.80 3.79 12.97
N THR A 77 -6.89 3.25 14.17
CA THR A 77 -5.75 2.61 14.86
C THR A 77 -5.28 1.37 14.12
N PHE A 78 -6.21 0.51 13.68
CA PHE A 78 -5.91 -0.69 12.90
C PHE A 78 -5.18 -0.33 11.59
N ARG A 79 -5.70 0.66 10.85
CA ARG A 79 -5.07 1.15 9.62
C ARG A 79 -3.65 1.63 9.86
N ASN A 80 -3.42 2.43 10.89
CA ASN A 80 -2.10 2.94 11.20
C ASN A 80 -1.09 1.83 11.54
N GLN A 81 -1.53 0.77 12.21
CA GLN A 81 -0.64 -0.29 12.71
C GLN A 81 -0.49 -1.47 11.73
N LYS A 82 -1.53 -1.78 10.94
CA LYS A 82 -1.60 -3.01 10.15
C LYS A 82 -1.56 -2.80 8.65
N ILE A 83 -1.71 -1.57 8.18
CA ILE A 83 -1.82 -1.26 6.76
C ILE A 83 -0.81 -0.20 6.36
N GLY A 84 -0.02 -0.49 5.32
CA GLY A 84 0.80 0.49 4.62
C GLY A 84 0.16 0.93 3.32
N PHE A 85 0.42 2.17 2.89
CA PHE A 85 -0.03 2.69 1.60
C PHE A 85 1.10 3.33 0.81
N ILE A 86 1.14 3.02 -0.49
CA ILE A 86 2.00 3.64 -1.49
C ILE A 86 1.11 4.15 -2.61
N PHE A 87 1.22 5.43 -2.96
CA PHE A 87 0.43 6.08 -3.99
C PHE A 87 1.29 6.52 -5.16
N GLN A 88 0.69 6.66 -6.34
CA GLN A 88 1.34 7.12 -7.56
C GLN A 88 2.01 8.50 -7.38
N PHE A 89 1.39 9.42 -6.66
CA PHE A 89 1.90 10.78 -6.39
C PHE A 89 2.60 10.88 -5.02
N HIS A 90 3.24 9.84 -4.53
CA HIS A 90 4.04 9.75 -3.31
C HIS A 90 3.35 10.30 -2.03
N GLN A 91 2.60 11.40 -2.13
CA GLN A 91 1.88 12.10 -1.04
C GLN A 91 2.76 12.37 0.18
N LEU A 92 4.01 12.80 -0.06
CA LEU A 92 4.89 13.28 0.99
C LEU A 92 4.44 14.68 1.42
N LEU A 93 4.50 14.96 2.72
CA LEU A 93 4.18 16.26 3.26
C LEU A 93 5.37 17.18 2.99
N PRO A 94 5.17 18.30 2.25
CA PRO A 94 6.26 19.15 1.77
C PRO A 94 6.96 19.95 2.89
N GLU A 95 6.31 20.11 4.04
CA GLU A 95 6.86 20.80 5.21
C GLU A 95 7.92 19.96 5.94
N PHE A 96 7.85 18.63 5.82
CA PHE A 96 8.67 17.68 6.54
C PHE A 96 9.80 17.13 5.66
N THR A 97 10.93 16.84 6.28
CA THR A 97 12.05 16.13 5.66
C THR A 97 11.70 14.67 5.34
N ALA A 98 12.58 13.97 4.61
CA ALA A 98 12.40 12.55 4.28
C ALA A 98 12.23 11.70 5.56
N ILE A 99 13.13 11.85 6.54
CA ILE A 99 13.04 11.09 7.80
C ILE A 99 11.78 11.44 8.58
N GLU A 100 11.39 12.70 8.66
CA GLU A 100 10.17 13.11 9.35
C GLU A 100 8.92 12.54 8.68
N ASN A 101 8.83 12.55 7.34
CA ASN A 101 7.75 11.90 6.61
C ASN A 101 7.62 10.41 6.96
N VAL A 102 8.74 9.70 7.05
CA VAL A 102 8.75 8.27 7.42
C VAL A 102 8.33 8.07 8.87
N CYS A 103 8.72 8.95 9.79
CA CYS A 103 8.39 8.83 11.22
C CYS A 103 6.92 9.11 11.56
N LEU A 104 6.18 9.85 10.73
CA LEU A 104 4.80 10.27 11.03
C LEU A 104 3.87 9.14 11.48
N PRO A 105 3.77 7.99 10.77
CA PRO A 105 2.89 6.91 11.21
C PRO A 105 3.34 6.29 12.53
N ALA A 106 4.64 6.27 12.82
CA ALA A 106 5.19 5.77 14.08
C ALA A 106 4.84 6.71 15.26
N PHE A 107 4.87 8.01 15.06
CA PHE A 107 4.41 8.98 16.06
C PHE A 107 2.91 8.85 16.34
N ILE A 108 2.10 8.65 15.31
CA ILE A 108 0.65 8.40 15.47
C ILE A 108 0.41 7.09 16.25
N ALA A 109 1.26 6.08 16.07
CA ALA A 109 1.22 4.83 16.84
C ALA A 109 1.72 4.99 18.29
N GLY A 110 2.23 6.18 18.68
CA GLY A 110 2.71 6.47 20.04
C GLY A 110 4.16 6.09 20.31
N LYS A 111 4.96 5.76 19.27
CA LYS A 111 6.39 5.50 19.43
C LYS A 111 7.14 6.78 19.84
N SER A 112 8.20 6.61 20.62
CA SER A 112 9.08 7.72 20.98
C SER A 112 9.83 8.24 19.74
N LYS A 113 10.29 9.50 19.80
CA LYS A 113 11.06 10.12 18.71
C LYS A 113 12.29 9.28 18.35
N LYS A 114 13.02 8.82 19.36
CA LYS A 114 14.22 8.01 19.17
C LYS A 114 13.93 6.69 18.44
N GLU A 115 12.93 5.94 18.90
CA GLU A 115 12.53 4.66 18.27
C GLU A 115 12.09 4.86 16.83
N ALA A 116 11.27 5.89 16.55
CA ALA A 116 10.80 6.19 15.21
C ALA A 116 11.96 6.59 14.28
N GLU A 117 12.88 7.46 14.73
CA GLU A 117 14.03 7.89 13.94
C GLU A 117 15.02 6.75 13.68
N ASP A 118 15.28 5.89 14.66
CA ASP A 118 16.18 4.75 14.50
C ASP A 118 15.61 3.76 13.46
N GLN A 119 14.34 3.41 13.55
CA GLN A 119 13.66 2.56 12.56
C GLN A 119 13.59 3.23 11.17
N ALA A 120 13.31 4.54 11.10
CA ALA A 120 13.26 5.26 9.84
C ALA A 120 14.64 5.27 9.13
N LYS A 121 15.74 5.44 9.88
CA LYS A 121 17.10 5.38 9.34
C LYS A 121 17.43 4.01 8.77
N GLU A 122 17.06 2.93 9.46
CA GLU A 122 17.27 1.56 8.98
C GLU A 122 16.51 1.33 7.66
N LEU A 123 15.23 1.71 7.58
CA LEU A 123 14.43 1.59 6.36
C LEU A 123 14.98 2.44 5.22
N LEU A 124 15.32 3.71 5.48
CA LEU A 124 15.87 4.61 4.46
C LEU A 124 17.25 4.15 3.96
N SER A 125 18.06 3.53 4.82
CA SER A 125 19.34 2.92 4.45
C SER A 125 19.11 1.69 3.56
N PHE A 126 18.22 0.78 3.95
CA PHE A 126 17.84 -0.37 3.11
C PHE A 126 17.35 0.07 1.72
N LEU A 127 16.54 1.12 1.69
CA LEU A 127 15.99 1.69 0.45
C LEU A 127 17.00 2.59 -0.31
N LYS A 128 18.24 2.70 0.16
CA LYS A 128 19.35 3.45 -0.46
C LYS A 128 19.06 4.95 -0.64
N VAL A 129 18.37 5.56 0.35
CA VAL A 129 18.06 7.02 0.40
C VAL A 129 18.50 7.66 1.72
N ASP A 130 19.33 7.01 2.50
CA ASP A 130 19.91 7.51 3.76
C ASP A 130 20.71 8.80 3.58
N HIS A 131 21.30 9.02 2.40
CA HIS A 131 21.98 10.27 2.05
C HIS A 131 21.03 11.47 1.90
N ARG A 132 19.71 11.26 1.97
CA ARG A 132 18.64 12.26 1.80
C ARG A 132 17.80 12.51 3.06
N LEU A 133 18.18 11.99 4.21
CA LEU A 133 17.37 12.03 5.46
C LEU A 133 16.77 13.42 5.76
N ASN A 134 17.58 14.46 5.61
CA ASN A 134 17.23 15.84 5.98
C ASN A 134 16.73 16.68 4.79
N HIS A 135 16.55 16.09 3.61
CA HIS A 135 16.03 16.79 2.44
C HIS A 135 14.49 16.81 2.46
N LYS A 136 13.91 17.89 1.96
CA LYS A 136 12.47 18.00 1.76
C LYS A 136 12.05 17.39 0.43
N PRO A 137 10.75 17.04 0.24
CA PRO A 137 10.28 16.41 -0.98
C PRO A 137 10.67 17.11 -2.28
N ASN A 138 10.66 18.46 -2.31
CA ASN A 138 11.05 19.24 -3.47
C ASN A 138 12.57 19.20 -3.81
N GLU A 139 13.38 18.65 -2.92
CA GLU A 139 14.83 18.45 -3.09
C GLU A 139 15.18 17.00 -3.49
N LEU A 140 14.16 16.15 -3.63
CA LEU A 140 14.29 14.73 -3.97
C LEU A 140 13.86 14.48 -5.42
N SER A 141 14.56 13.59 -6.11
CA SER A 141 14.08 13.03 -7.38
C SER A 141 12.79 12.20 -7.18
N GLY A 142 12.03 11.98 -8.26
CA GLY A 142 10.80 11.17 -8.19
C GLY A 142 11.04 9.77 -7.62
N GLY A 143 12.13 9.11 -8.02
CA GLY A 143 12.52 7.81 -7.47
C GLY A 143 12.90 7.85 -5.98
N GLU A 144 13.60 8.91 -5.53
CA GLU A 144 13.90 9.11 -4.10
C GLU A 144 12.62 9.37 -3.30
N GLN A 145 11.70 10.20 -3.81
CA GLN A 145 10.40 10.43 -3.18
C GLN A 145 9.60 9.14 -3.03
N GLN A 146 9.60 8.30 -4.06
CA GLN A 146 8.91 7.01 -4.02
C GLN A 146 9.52 6.07 -2.98
N ARG A 147 10.84 5.99 -2.88
CA ARG A 147 11.54 5.20 -1.85
C ARG A 147 11.21 5.71 -0.44
N VAL A 148 11.13 7.02 -0.22
CA VAL A 148 10.69 7.60 1.05
C VAL A 148 9.23 7.23 1.35
N ALA A 149 8.33 7.24 0.35
CA ALA A 149 6.94 6.81 0.52
C ALA A 149 6.84 5.31 0.85
N VAL A 150 7.68 4.46 0.24
CA VAL A 150 7.81 3.04 0.61
C VAL A 150 8.28 2.89 2.05
N ALA A 151 9.34 3.61 2.48
CA ALA A 151 9.81 3.57 3.87
C ALA A 151 8.70 3.96 4.86
N ARG A 152 7.96 5.04 4.53
CA ARG A 152 6.82 5.49 5.34
C ARG A 152 5.75 4.42 5.49
N SER A 153 5.46 3.68 4.41
CA SER A 153 4.45 2.61 4.45
C SER A 153 4.84 1.45 5.35
N LEU A 154 6.14 1.23 5.58
CA LEU A 154 6.70 0.09 6.31
C LEU A 154 7.02 0.37 7.78
N ILE A 155 7.06 1.64 8.23
CA ILE A 155 7.60 2.03 9.56
C ILE A 155 6.91 1.37 10.74
N ASN A 156 5.64 1.01 10.61
CA ASN A 156 4.88 0.32 11.66
C ASN A 156 4.83 -1.20 11.49
N ASN A 157 5.63 -1.76 10.57
CA ASN A 157 5.66 -3.18 10.28
C ASN A 157 4.27 -3.74 9.94
N PRO A 158 3.60 -3.21 8.89
CA PRO A 158 2.22 -3.54 8.61
C PRO A 158 2.06 -5.00 8.15
N ALA A 159 0.86 -5.57 8.36
CA ALA A 159 0.51 -6.90 7.86
C ALA A 159 0.43 -6.94 6.32
N VAL A 160 0.05 -5.81 5.70
CA VAL A 160 -0.07 -5.68 4.25
C VAL A 160 0.23 -4.24 3.80
N VAL A 161 0.85 -4.12 2.63
CA VAL A 161 1.05 -2.83 1.94
C VAL A 161 0.21 -2.81 0.66
N PHE A 162 -0.65 -1.82 0.53
CA PHE A 162 -1.41 -1.51 -0.68
C PHE A 162 -0.67 -0.48 -1.51
N ALA A 163 -0.53 -0.74 -2.82
CA ALA A 163 0.12 0.18 -3.75
C ALA A 163 -0.80 0.48 -4.94
N ASP A 164 -1.10 1.77 -5.17
CA ASP A 164 -1.89 2.22 -6.32
C ASP A 164 -0.97 2.88 -7.34
N GLU A 165 -0.74 2.19 -8.48
CA GLU A 165 0.13 2.60 -9.59
C GLU A 165 1.51 3.11 -9.11
N PRO A 166 2.27 2.35 -8.29
CA PRO A 166 3.42 2.86 -7.56
C PRO A 166 4.58 3.31 -8.45
N SER A 167 4.66 2.85 -9.71
CA SER A 167 5.68 3.22 -10.69
C SER A 167 5.17 4.15 -11.79
N GLY A 168 3.91 4.58 -11.74
CA GLY A 168 3.25 5.30 -12.84
C GLY A 168 3.87 6.66 -13.21
N ASN A 169 4.61 7.29 -12.30
CA ASN A 169 5.27 8.60 -12.51
C ASN A 169 6.80 8.49 -12.61
N LEU A 170 7.35 7.28 -12.70
CA LEU A 170 8.78 7.03 -12.78
C LEU A 170 9.22 6.78 -14.22
N ASP A 171 10.45 7.14 -14.54
CA ASP A 171 11.10 6.64 -15.75
C ASP A 171 11.32 5.12 -15.67
N SER A 172 11.57 4.49 -16.83
CA SER A 172 11.65 3.03 -16.93
C SER A 172 12.68 2.40 -15.98
N LYS A 173 13.85 3.03 -15.80
CA LYS A 173 14.90 2.50 -14.92
C LYS A 173 14.47 2.55 -13.45
N ASN A 174 13.95 3.69 -12.99
CA ASN A 174 13.47 3.84 -11.63
C ASN A 174 12.24 2.96 -11.36
N ALA A 175 11.40 2.71 -12.38
CA ALA A 175 10.29 1.78 -12.28
C ALA A 175 10.78 0.34 -12.09
N ASP A 176 11.74 -0.13 -12.89
CA ASP A 176 12.31 -1.48 -12.77
C ASP A 176 13.02 -1.68 -11.41
N ASP A 177 13.77 -0.69 -10.95
CA ASP A 177 14.42 -0.70 -9.63
C ASP A 177 13.36 -0.78 -8.50
N LEU A 178 12.24 -0.08 -8.63
CA LEU A 178 11.14 -0.13 -7.67
C LEU A 178 10.43 -1.49 -7.69
N HIS A 179 10.22 -2.06 -8.87
CA HIS A 179 9.61 -3.39 -9.02
C HIS A 179 10.46 -4.43 -8.28
N GLN A 180 11.77 -4.47 -8.54
CA GLN A 180 12.67 -5.39 -7.84
C GLN A 180 12.64 -5.17 -6.32
N LEU A 181 12.55 -3.92 -5.88
CA LEU A 181 12.49 -3.57 -4.46
C LEU A 181 11.29 -4.21 -3.73
N PHE A 182 10.12 -4.34 -4.37
CA PHE A 182 8.99 -5.02 -3.75
C PHE A 182 9.29 -6.50 -3.46
N PHE A 183 10.00 -7.18 -4.36
CA PHE A 183 10.40 -8.58 -4.15
C PHE A 183 11.47 -8.69 -3.06
N ASP A 184 12.45 -7.79 -3.05
CA ASP A 184 13.48 -7.74 -2.00
C ASP A 184 12.83 -7.51 -0.62
N LEU A 185 11.83 -6.62 -0.53
CA LEU A 185 11.06 -6.37 0.71
C LEU A 185 10.23 -7.58 1.13
N ARG A 186 9.57 -8.27 0.18
CA ARG A 186 8.86 -9.53 0.48
C ARG A 186 9.82 -10.56 1.05
N ASP A 187 10.96 -10.77 0.39
CA ASP A 187 11.88 -11.84 0.73
C ASP A 187 12.62 -11.56 2.07
N GLN A 188 12.97 -10.28 2.35
CA GLN A 188 13.71 -9.93 3.54
C GLN A 188 12.83 -9.65 4.76
N PHE A 189 11.66 -9.00 4.56
CA PHE A 189 10.76 -8.59 5.65
C PHE A 189 9.48 -9.41 5.70
N GLU A 190 9.36 -10.43 4.84
CA GLU A 190 8.16 -11.28 4.74
C GLU A 190 6.88 -10.46 4.46
N GLN A 191 7.04 -9.32 3.74
CA GLN A 191 5.99 -8.34 3.53
C GLN A 191 5.00 -8.79 2.46
N THR A 192 3.71 -8.63 2.73
CA THR A 192 2.63 -8.85 1.76
C THR A 192 2.34 -7.56 0.99
N PHE A 193 2.20 -7.66 -0.33
CA PHE A 193 1.85 -6.52 -1.19
C PHE A 193 0.60 -6.80 -2.02
N VAL A 194 -0.27 -5.79 -2.14
CA VAL A 194 -1.38 -5.76 -3.09
C VAL A 194 -1.19 -4.54 -3.98
N ILE A 195 -0.90 -4.77 -5.25
CA ILE A 195 -0.47 -3.73 -6.18
C ILE A 195 -1.49 -3.58 -7.30
N VAL A 196 -2.16 -2.44 -7.38
CA VAL A 196 -2.92 -2.05 -8.57
C VAL A 196 -1.95 -1.47 -9.59
N THR A 197 -1.94 -2.00 -10.81
CA THR A 197 -1.06 -1.52 -11.86
C THR A 197 -1.61 -1.79 -13.26
N HIS A 198 -1.27 -0.89 -14.19
CA HIS A 198 -1.40 -1.13 -15.63
C HIS A 198 -0.07 -1.55 -16.29
N ASN A 199 1.01 -1.59 -15.52
CA ASN A 199 2.32 -2.07 -16.00
C ASN A 199 2.33 -3.60 -16.09
N ASN A 200 2.36 -4.11 -17.33
CA ASN A 200 2.34 -5.55 -17.59
C ASN A 200 3.58 -6.28 -17.02
N GLN A 201 4.74 -5.64 -16.98
CA GLN A 201 5.95 -6.24 -16.44
C GLN A 201 5.78 -6.51 -14.95
N LEU A 202 5.41 -5.50 -14.15
CA LEU A 202 5.16 -5.65 -12.72
C LEU A 202 4.05 -6.66 -12.46
N ALA A 203 2.95 -6.60 -13.24
CA ALA A 203 1.83 -7.53 -13.09
C ALA A 203 2.24 -8.99 -13.32
N ASN A 204 3.12 -9.25 -14.28
CA ASN A 204 3.59 -10.59 -14.61
C ASN A 204 4.71 -11.10 -13.67
N MET A 205 5.39 -10.21 -12.94
CA MET A 205 6.37 -10.58 -11.92
C MET A 205 5.69 -11.03 -10.62
N ALA A 206 4.47 -10.55 -10.31
CA ALA A 206 3.73 -10.88 -9.09
C ALA A 206 3.48 -12.39 -8.98
N ASP A 207 3.38 -12.89 -7.74
CA ASP A 207 3.09 -14.30 -7.47
C ASP A 207 1.72 -14.71 -8.01
N ARG A 208 0.77 -13.75 -7.99
CA ARG A 208 -0.57 -13.93 -8.55
C ARG A 208 -1.11 -12.64 -9.15
N LYS A 209 -1.77 -12.78 -10.28
CA LYS A 209 -2.44 -11.70 -11.01
C LYS A 209 -3.95 -11.89 -10.93
N LEU A 210 -4.65 -10.87 -10.47
CA LEU A 210 -6.11 -10.78 -10.45
C LEU A 210 -6.55 -9.77 -11.50
N GLU A 211 -7.52 -10.13 -12.33
CA GLU A 211 -8.04 -9.23 -13.36
C GLU A 211 -9.49 -8.85 -13.06
N ILE A 212 -9.73 -7.54 -12.90
CA ILE A 212 -11.08 -7.01 -12.72
C ILE A 212 -11.64 -6.60 -14.07
N VAL A 213 -12.78 -7.19 -14.43
CA VAL A 213 -13.56 -6.86 -15.63
C VAL A 213 -14.96 -6.45 -15.19
N ASP A 214 -15.34 -5.21 -15.49
CA ASP A 214 -16.70 -4.67 -15.20
C ASP A 214 -17.17 -4.88 -13.74
N GLY A 215 -16.25 -4.77 -12.77
CA GLY A 215 -16.54 -4.87 -11.35
C GLY A 215 -16.60 -6.28 -10.78
N VAL A 216 -16.16 -7.30 -11.52
CA VAL A 216 -16.03 -8.69 -11.07
C VAL A 216 -14.61 -9.21 -11.29
N LEU A 217 -14.18 -10.26 -10.53
CA LEU A 217 -12.91 -10.99 -10.68
C LEU A 217 -13.14 -12.27 -11.46
#